data_570800e43ade5e15a1958b820afa9bb1
#
_entry.id   570800e43ade5e15a1958b820afa9bb1
#
_cell.length_a   1.000
_cell.length_b   1.000
_cell.length_c   1.000
_cell.angle_alpha   90.00
_cell.angle_beta   90.00
_cell.angle_gamma   90.00
#
_symmetry.space_group_name_H-M   'P 1'
#
loop_
_entity.id
_entity.type
_entity.pdbx_description
1 polymer ?
#
loop_
_entity_poly.entity_id
_entity_poly.type
_entity_poly.pdbx_seq_one_letter_code
_entity_poly.pdbx_strand_id
1 'polypeptide(L)'
;MKFDRKINPNIKQNQNFITKKRLREDEINFQKLRSYRLDRVKKELEKNNLEACILFDPVNIRYALDTVNMSVYNMHNLTRYCFVPVNGPVILYEYFNCEILSKDLNLIDEIRPAITWDYFSNGDQASSQLKKWINEIEDLSKSFFKSKKIAIDVINGPAVTALNQTGIEVVDAKLILEQARVIKS
;
A
#
# COMPACT_ATOMS: atom_id res chain seq x y z
N MET A 1 -37.55 -6.24 -26.94
CA MET A 1 -37.62 -4.84 -26.56
C MET A 1 -36.24 -4.23 -26.84
N LYS A 2 -36.06 -3.49 -27.97
CA LYS A 2 -34.80 -2.86 -28.32
C LYS A 2 -34.74 -1.53 -27.58
N PHE A 3 -33.81 -1.39 -26.65
CA PHE A 3 -33.52 -0.11 -26.02
C PHE A 3 -32.74 0.78 -27.01
N ASP A 4 -33.46 1.68 -27.64
CA ASP A 4 -32.86 2.71 -28.48
C ASP A 4 -32.31 3.83 -27.56
N ARG A 5 -31.02 3.74 -27.21
CA ARG A 5 -30.34 4.81 -26.46
C ARG A 5 -30.10 5.96 -27.38
N LYS A 6 -30.99 6.93 -27.40
CA LYS A 6 -30.71 8.25 -27.99
C LYS A 6 -29.51 8.86 -27.24
N ILE A 7 -28.36 8.84 -27.88
CA ILE A 7 -27.14 9.45 -27.33
C ILE A 7 -27.40 10.96 -27.25
N ASN A 8 -27.35 11.49 -26.03
CA ASN A 8 -27.49 12.94 -25.80
C ASN A 8 -26.41 13.69 -26.58
N PRO A 9 -26.76 14.63 -27.47
CA PRO A 9 -25.79 15.34 -28.32
C PRO A 9 -24.74 16.14 -27.51
N ASN A 10 -25.03 16.47 -26.25
CA ASN A 10 -24.07 17.12 -25.35
C ASN A 10 -22.89 16.22 -24.91
N ILE A 11 -23.00 14.87 -25.10
CA ILE A 11 -21.91 13.94 -24.78
C ILE A 11 -20.72 14.13 -25.72
N LYS A 12 -20.92 14.56 -26.97
CA LYS A 12 -19.82 14.82 -27.91
C LYS A 12 -18.91 15.98 -27.47
N GLN A 13 -19.48 17.01 -26.82
CA GLN A 13 -18.66 18.12 -26.27
C GLN A 13 -17.81 17.67 -25.08
N ASN A 14 -18.35 16.76 -24.25
CA ASN A 14 -17.61 16.18 -23.13
C ASN A 14 -16.49 15.22 -23.58
N GLN A 15 -16.68 14.50 -24.70
CA GLN A 15 -15.62 13.63 -25.22
C GLN A 15 -14.38 14.45 -25.70
N ASN A 16 -14.58 15.60 -26.31
CA ASN A 16 -13.49 16.49 -26.70
C ASN A 16 -12.76 17.06 -25.47
N PHE A 17 -13.46 17.33 -24.38
CA PHE A 17 -12.87 17.79 -23.15
C PHE A 17 -12.06 16.67 -22.47
N ILE A 18 -12.58 15.45 -22.42
CA ILE A 18 -11.88 14.28 -21.90
C ILE A 18 -10.64 13.93 -22.73
N THR A 19 -10.74 14.01 -24.05
CA THR A 19 -9.62 13.74 -24.98
C THR A 19 -8.52 14.79 -24.83
N LYS A 20 -8.87 16.09 -24.77
CA LYS A 20 -7.89 17.17 -24.53
C LYS A 20 -7.21 17.06 -23.16
N LYS A 21 -7.92 16.56 -22.13
CA LYS A 21 -7.33 16.36 -20.80
C LYS A 21 -6.40 15.15 -20.77
N ARG A 22 -6.69 14.08 -21.53
CA ARG A 22 -5.82 12.91 -21.68
C ARG A 22 -4.52 13.21 -22.43
N LEU A 23 -4.54 14.10 -23.40
CA LEU A 23 -3.34 14.50 -24.14
C LEU A 23 -2.31 15.24 -23.28
N ARG A 24 -2.70 15.70 -22.07
CA ARG A 24 -1.76 16.27 -21.09
C ARG A 24 -1.10 15.23 -20.20
N GLU A 25 -1.49 13.97 -20.25
CA GLU A 25 -0.85 12.90 -19.49
C GLU A 25 0.60 12.68 -19.95
N ASP A 26 0.90 12.96 -21.23
CA ASP A 26 2.26 12.86 -21.78
C ASP A 26 3.22 13.93 -21.21
N GLU A 27 2.69 14.99 -20.58
CA GLU A 27 3.47 16.04 -19.93
C GLU A 27 3.79 15.73 -18.45
N ILE A 28 3.17 14.69 -17.87
CA ILE A 28 3.36 14.34 -16.46
C ILE A 28 4.65 13.55 -16.28
N ASN A 29 5.56 14.08 -15.49
CA ASN A 29 6.72 13.34 -15.04
C ASN A 29 6.31 12.37 -13.91
N PHE A 30 5.88 11.17 -14.29
CA PHE A 30 5.44 10.14 -13.34
C PHE A 30 6.51 9.74 -12.34
N GLN A 31 7.78 9.73 -12.73
CA GLN A 31 8.87 9.40 -11.81
C GLN A 31 8.98 10.44 -10.69
N LYS A 32 8.94 11.72 -11.04
CA LYS A 32 8.95 12.80 -10.05
C LYS A 32 7.71 12.75 -9.15
N LEU A 33 6.54 12.47 -9.72
CA LEU A 33 5.28 12.35 -8.99
C LEU A 33 5.33 11.19 -7.97
N ARG A 34 5.82 10.03 -8.38
CA ARG A 34 5.98 8.84 -7.53
C ARG A 34 6.92 9.12 -6.36
N SER A 35 8.14 9.63 -6.65
CA SER A 35 9.09 10.00 -5.60
C SER A 35 8.50 11.01 -4.62
N TYR A 36 7.83 12.05 -5.12
CA TYR A 36 7.18 13.05 -4.29
C TYR A 36 6.14 12.45 -3.33
N ARG A 37 5.31 11.50 -3.80
CA ARG A 37 4.29 10.86 -2.96
C ARG A 37 4.90 10.00 -1.87
N LEU A 38 5.91 9.18 -2.21
CA LEU A 38 6.64 8.37 -1.23
C LEU A 38 7.33 9.25 -0.18
N ASP A 39 7.99 10.34 -0.61
CA ASP A 39 8.63 11.30 0.28
C ASP A 39 7.64 11.97 1.24
N ARG A 40 6.42 12.22 0.79
CA ARG A 40 5.36 12.73 1.68
C ARG A 40 4.98 11.73 2.76
N VAL A 41 4.84 10.45 2.43
CA VAL A 41 4.58 9.40 3.43
C VAL A 41 5.70 9.37 4.47
N LYS A 42 6.95 9.34 4.02
CA LYS A 42 8.12 9.34 4.91
C LYS A 42 8.18 10.58 5.82
N LYS A 43 7.91 11.77 5.28
CA LYS A 43 7.86 13.02 6.06
C LYS A 43 6.75 13.04 7.10
N GLU A 44 5.58 12.51 6.78
CA GLU A 44 4.49 12.44 7.77
C GLU A 44 4.79 11.39 8.86
N LEU A 45 5.50 10.30 8.54
CA LEU A 45 6.03 9.37 9.57
C LEU A 45 7.00 10.08 10.50
N GLU A 46 7.98 10.81 9.96
CA GLU A 46 8.97 11.57 10.75
C GLU A 46 8.31 12.58 11.69
N LYS A 47 7.34 13.35 11.20
CA LYS A 47 6.59 14.32 12.02
C LYS A 47 5.86 13.67 13.21
N ASN A 48 5.46 12.43 13.06
CA ASN A 48 4.78 11.67 14.10
C ASN A 48 5.73 10.80 14.94
N ASN A 49 7.06 10.99 14.79
CA ASN A 49 8.10 10.22 15.47
C ASN A 49 7.98 8.71 15.22
N LEU A 50 7.67 8.34 13.99
CA LEU A 50 7.58 6.97 13.52
C LEU A 50 8.69 6.70 12.49
N GLU A 51 9.29 5.53 12.57
CA GLU A 51 10.43 5.15 11.72
C GLU A 51 10.01 4.29 10.53
N ALA A 52 8.80 3.69 10.57
CA ALA A 52 8.28 2.86 9.49
C ALA A 52 6.75 2.74 9.52
N CYS A 53 6.18 2.34 8.37
CA CYS A 53 4.80 1.88 8.30
C CYS A 53 4.68 0.59 7.47
N ILE A 54 3.59 -0.15 7.73
CA ILE A 54 3.10 -1.23 6.87
C ILE A 54 1.74 -0.83 6.33
N LEU A 55 1.57 -0.90 5.01
CA LEU A 55 0.34 -0.52 4.33
C LEU A 55 -0.29 -1.76 3.69
N PHE A 56 -1.52 -2.04 4.06
CA PHE A 56 -2.36 -3.10 3.48
C PHE A 56 -3.45 -2.53 2.57
N ASP A 57 -3.92 -1.30 2.83
CA ASP A 57 -4.93 -0.66 2.01
C ASP A 57 -4.39 -0.43 0.58
N PRO A 58 -5.04 -1.00 -0.46
CA PRO A 58 -4.57 -0.88 -1.85
C PRO A 58 -4.53 0.57 -2.35
N VAL A 59 -5.34 1.47 -1.79
CA VAL A 59 -5.32 2.90 -2.14
C VAL A 59 -4.07 3.56 -1.57
N ASN A 60 -3.69 3.21 -0.34
CA ASN A 60 -2.49 3.72 0.30
C ASN A 60 -1.22 3.15 -0.35
N ILE A 61 -1.20 1.85 -0.66
CA ILE A 61 -0.10 1.22 -1.42
C ILE A 61 0.06 1.90 -2.80
N ARG A 62 -1.05 2.12 -3.51
CA ARG A 62 -1.02 2.83 -4.80
C ARG A 62 -0.51 4.26 -4.66
N TYR A 63 -0.89 4.98 -3.61
CA TYR A 63 -0.39 6.33 -3.39
C TYR A 63 1.12 6.34 -3.15
N ALA A 64 1.61 5.46 -2.26
CA ALA A 64 3.01 5.41 -1.87
C ALA A 64 3.92 4.88 -3.00
N LEU A 65 3.51 3.84 -3.72
CA LEU A 65 4.38 3.07 -4.61
C LEU A 65 3.91 3.02 -6.07
N ASP A 66 2.72 3.55 -6.39
CA ASP A 66 2.06 3.51 -7.72
C ASP A 66 1.87 2.08 -8.28
N THR A 67 1.78 1.10 -7.42
CA THR A 67 1.52 -0.30 -7.79
C THR A 67 0.08 -0.71 -7.50
N VAL A 68 -0.51 -1.51 -8.38
CA VAL A 68 -1.90 -1.96 -8.30
C VAL A 68 -1.98 -3.46 -8.59
N ASN A 69 -2.71 -4.19 -7.74
CA ASN A 69 -3.05 -5.59 -7.96
C ASN A 69 -4.35 -5.90 -7.22
N MET A 70 -5.31 -6.53 -7.89
CA MET A 70 -6.57 -7.06 -7.33
C MET A 70 -7.17 -6.19 -6.19
N SER A 71 -7.34 -4.87 -6.43
CA SER A 71 -7.65 -3.91 -5.37
C SER A 71 -8.89 -4.27 -4.55
N VAL A 72 -9.98 -4.73 -5.19
CA VAL A 72 -11.21 -5.11 -4.49
C VAL A 72 -10.98 -6.33 -3.60
N TYR A 73 -10.24 -7.33 -4.07
CA TYR A 73 -9.90 -8.51 -3.29
C TYR A 73 -9.01 -8.15 -2.08
N ASN A 74 -8.00 -7.31 -2.28
CA ASN A 74 -7.09 -6.89 -1.23
C ASN A 74 -7.73 -5.98 -0.18
N MET A 75 -8.84 -5.31 -0.49
CA MET A 75 -9.62 -4.57 0.51
C MET A 75 -10.35 -5.49 1.50
N HIS A 76 -10.65 -6.72 1.10
CA HIS A 76 -11.30 -7.71 1.95
C HIS A 76 -10.33 -8.69 2.60
N ASN A 77 -9.19 -8.95 1.95
CA ASN A 77 -8.22 -9.95 2.38
C ASN A 77 -6.82 -9.31 2.47
N LEU A 78 -6.18 -9.42 3.62
CA LEU A 78 -4.85 -8.85 3.87
C LEU A 78 -3.75 -9.70 3.20
N THR A 79 -3.80 -9.82 1.87
CA THR A 79 -2.93 -10.71 1.09
C THR A 79 -1.78 -10.00 0.38
N ARG A 80 -1.74 -8.69 0.45
CA ARG A 80 -0.71 -7.86 -0.17
C ARG A 80 -0.45 -6.65 0.71
N TYR A 81 0.81 -6.33 0.93
CA TYR A 81 1.19 -5.19 1.77
C TYR A 81 2.58 -4.68 1.39
N CYS A 82 2.92 -3.50 1.87
CA CYS A 82 4.28 -2.99 1.73
C CYS A 82 4.83 -2.47 3.05
N PHE A 83 6.12 -2.60 3.24
CA PHE A 83 6.88 -1.99 4.31
C PHE A 83 7.58 -0.74 3.78
N VAL A 84 7.32 0.39 4.40
CA VAL A 84 7.89 1.69 4.02
C VAL A 84 8.60 2.27 5.24
N PRO A 85 9.93 2.10 5.36
CA PRO A 85 10.72 2.77 6.39
C PRO A 85 11.04 4.21 5.98
N VAL A 86 11.25 5.08 6.95
CA VAL A 86 11.81 6.42 6.72
C VAL A 86 13.19 6.29 6.10
N ASN A 87 14.04 5.45 6.70
CA ASN A 87 15.38 5.14 6.22
C ASN A 87 15.53 3.65 5.97
N GLY A 88 15.84 3.26 4.75
CA GLY A 88 16.02 1.87 4.36
C GLY A 88 15.20 1.46 3.14
N PRO A 89 15.22 0.18 2.78
CA PRO A 89 14.58 -0.34 1.58
C PRO A 89 13.06 -0.35 1.73
N VAL A 90 12.37 0.04 0.66
CA VAL A 90 10.94 -0.15 0.49
C VAL A 90 10.69 -1.57 0.00
N ILE A 91 9.96 -2.36 0.77
CA ILE A 91 9.69 -3.76 0.48
C ILE A 91 8.22 -3.94 0.13
N LEU A 92 7.95 -4.47 -1.05
CA LEU A 92 6.60 -4.89 -1.44
C LEU A 92 6.45 -6.40 -1.18
N TYR A 93 5.46 -6.77 -0.41
CA TYR A 93 5.04 -8.14 -0.22
C TYR A 93 3.89 -8.42 -1.20
N GLU A 94 4.21 -9.13 -2.27
CA GLU A 94 3.31 -9.34 -3.38
C GLU A 94 2.62 -10.70 -3.30
N TYR A 95 1.43 -10.78 -3.89
CA TYR A 95 0.71 -12.02 -4.04
C TYR A 95 1.48 -12.97 -4.99
N PHE A 96 1.39 -14.26 -4.72
CA PHE A 96 2.11 -15.31 -5.45
C PHE A 96 1.94 -15.16 -6.98
N ASN A 97 3.05 -15.23 -7.72
CA ASN A 97 3.14 -15.06 -9.18
C ASN A 97 2.67 -13.70 -9.73
N CYS A 98 2.56 -12.68 -8.89
CA CYS A 98 2.17 -11.33 -9.32
C CYS A 98 3.33 -10.32 -9.28
N GLU A 99 4.55 -10.74 -9.00
CA GLU A 99 5.75 -9.90 -8.86
C GLU A 99 6.03 -9.09 -10.14
N ILE A 100 5.67 -9.65 -11.29
CA ILE A 100 5.84 -9.01 -12.60
C ILE A 100 5.09 -7.68 -12.73
N LEU A 101 4.00 -7.49 -11.97
CA LEU A 101 3.21 -6.26 -12.01
C LEU A 101 3.94 -5.04 -11.46
N SER A 102 4.96 -5.27 -10.64
CA SER A 102 5.65 -4.21 -9.90
C SER A 102 7.17 -4.18 -10.11
N LYS A 103 7.73 -5.11 -10.88
CA LYS A 103 9.18 -5.28 -11.06
C LYS A 103 9.90 -4.08 -11.66
N ASP A 104 9.18 -3.27 -12.45
CA ASP A 104 9.75 -2.11 -13.16
C ASP A 104 9.51 -0.78 -12.40
N LEU A 105 9.01 -0.84 -11.15
CA LEU A 105 8.77 0.34 -10.34
C LEU A 105 9.98 0.67 -9.47
N ASN A 106 10.71 1.72 -9.85
CA ASN A 106 11.98 2.13 -9.23
C ASN A 106 11.89 2.56 -7.75
N LEU A 107 10.69 2.67 -7.18
CA LEU A 107 10.50 3.00 -5.76
C LEU A 107 10.44 1.76 -4.87
N ILE A 108 10.44 0.59 -5.45
CA ILE A 108 10.40 -0.70 -4.75
C ILE A 108 11.79 -1.29 -4.82
N ASP A 109 12.46 -1.38 -3.67
CA ASP A 109 13.82 -1.91 -3.59
C ASP A 109 13.83 -3.43 -3.57
N GLU A 110 12.78 -4.05 -3.01
CA GLU A 110 12.67 -5.51 -2.89
C GLU A 110 11.22 -5.96 -3.03
N ILE A 111 10.99 -7.09 -3.71
CA ILE A 111 9.70 -7.75 -3.77
C ILE A 111 9.83 -9.12 -3.11
N ARG A 112 9.00 -9.37 -2.09
CA ARG A 112 8.93 -10.63 -1.36
C ARG A 112 7.54 -11.27 -1.53
N PRO A 113 7.42 -12.60 -1.39
CA PRO A 113 6.12 -13.25 -1.30
C PRO A 113 5.38 -12.79 -0.05
N ALA A 114 4.11 -12.43 -0.20
CA ALA A 114 3.28 -12.02 0.94
C ALA A 114 3.00 -13.21 1.88
N ILE A 115 3.16 -12.98 3.17
CA ILE A 115 2.73 -13.91 4.22
C ILE A 115 1.33 -13.49 4.63
N THR A 116 0.36 -14.39 4.46
CA THR A 116 -1.04 -14.19 4.82
C THR A 116 -1.41 -15.09 5.99
N TRP A 117 -2.37 -14.70 6.82
CA TRP A 117 -2.81 -15.48 7.99
C TRP A 117 -4.33 -15.53 8.15
N ASP A 118 -5.06 -15.25 7.09
CA ASP A 118 -6.50 -15.46 7.07
C ASP A 118 -6.84 -16.96 6.88
N TYR A 119 -8.00 -17.37 7.42
CA TYR A 119 -8.43 -18.75 7.33
C TYR A 119 -8.76 -19.16 5.88
N PHE A 120 -9.25 -18.24 5.07
CA PHE A 120 -9.60 -18.50 3.68
C PHE A 120 -8.39 -18.99 2.86
N SER A 121 -7.24 -18.34 3.07
CA SER A 121 -5.99 -18.67 2.33
C SER A 121 -5.21 -19.82 2.97
N ASN A 122 -5.34 -20.03 4.28
CA ASN A 122 -4.40 -20.88 5.03
C ASN A 122 -5.07 -22.01 5.84
N GLY A 123 -6.40 -22.01 5.98
CA GLY A 123 -7.10 -23.00 6.80
C GLY A 123 -6.50 -23.09 8.21
N ASP A 124 -6.26 -24.30 8.67
CA ASP A 124 -5.71 -24.56 10.02
C ASP A 124 -4.26 -24.05 10.21
N GLN A 125 -3.59 -23.67 9.12
CA GLN A 125 -2.25 -23.10 9.17
C GLN A 125 -2.22 -21.60 9.50
N ALA A 126 -3.38 -20.93 9.58
CA ALA A 126 -3.47 -19.48 9.79
C ALA A 126 -2.63 -19.00 10.99
N SER A 127 -2.69 -19.69 12.12
CA SER A 127 -1.90 -19.34 13.33
C SER A 127 -0.39 -19.48 13.12
N SER A 128 0.05 -20.50 12.38
CA SER A 128 1.47 -20.70 12.09
C SER A 128 1.99 -19.65 11.09
N GLN A 129 1.17 -19.24 10.15
CA GLN A 129 1.50 -18.16 9.21
C GLN A 129 1.57 -16.80 9.91
N LEU A 130 0.65 -16.53 10.85
CA LEU A 130 0.74 -15.33 11.67
C LEU A 130 2.08 -15.26 12.41
N LYS A 131 2.55 -16.37 13.01
CA LYS A 131 3.86 -16.41 13.67
C LYS A 131 5.00 -16.09 12.71
N LYS A 132 4.97 -16.62 11.48
CA LYS A 132 5.99 -16.30 10.46
C LYS A 132 5.98 -14.82 10.11
N TRP A 133 4.79 -14.22 9.94
CA TRP A 133 4.67 -12.79 9.67
C TRP A 133 5.21 -11.95 10.83
N ILE A 134 4.90 -12.31 12.07
CA ILE A 134 5.44 -11.64 13.26
C ILE A 134 6.97 -11.69 13.29
N ASN A 135 7.56 -12.85 13.05
CA ASN A 135 9.02 -13.01 13.01
C ASN A 135 9.65 -12.11 11.93
N GLU A 136 9.03 -12.01 10.74
CA GLU A 136 9.46 -11.11 9.68
C GLU A 136 9.45 -9.63 10.16
N ILE A 137 8.38 -9.20 10.86
CA ILE A 137 8.29 -7.83 11.38
C ILE A 137 9.29 -7.59 12.51
N GLU A 138 9.56 -8.58 13.36
CA GLU A 138 10.62 -8.48 14.38
C GLU A 138 12.00 -8.30 13.74
N ASP A 139 12.30 -9.02 12.66
CA ASP A 139 13.57 -8.89 11.96
C ASP A 139 13.70 -7.50 11.27
N LEU A 140 12.62 -7.01 10.66
CA LEU A 140 12.58 -5.62 10.14
C LEU A 140 12.76 -4.60 11.27
N SER A 141 12.20 -4.85 12.45
CA SER A 141 12.32 -3.93 13.59
C SER A 141 13.77 -3.77 14.05
N LYS A 142 14.53 -4.85 14.10
CA LYS A 142 15.94 -4.82 14.50
C LYS A 142 16.78 -3.93 13.58
N SER A 143 16.40 -3.85 12.31
CA SER A 143 17.17 -3.17 11.27
C SER A 143 16.70 -1.74 11.01
N PHE A 144 15.38 -1.47 11.05
CA PHE A 144 14.80 -0.27 10.46
C PHE A 144 13.93 0.57 11.38
N PHE A 145 13.46 0.05 12.54
CA PHE A 145 12.66 0.87 13.48
C PHE A 145 12.94 0.51 14.94
N LYS A 146 13.93 1.17 15.49
CA LYS A 146 14.44 0.91 16.86
C LYS A 146 13.49 1.34 17.97
N SER A 147 12.59 2.26 17.70
CA SER A 147 11.54 2.73 18.61
C SER A 147 10.56 1.65 19.01
N LYS A 148 10.55 0.50 18.30
CA LYS A 148 9.55 -0.57 18.43
C LYS A 148 8.11 -0.07 18.30
N LYS A 149 7.91 0.99 17.48
CA LYS A 149 6.61 1.50 17.08
C LYS A 149 6.48 1.39 15.57
N ILE A 150 5.37 0.83 15.11
CA ILE A 150 5.10 0.71 13.69
C ILE A 150 3.69 1.21 13.37
N ALA A 151 3.58 2.05 12.34
CA ALA A 151 2.29 2.50 11.87
C ALA A 151 1.69 1.47 10.90
N ILE A 152 0.42 1.08 11.09
CA ILE A 152 -0.28 0.14 10.20
C ILE A 152 -1.66 0.70 9.87
N ASP A 153 -2.04 0.71 8.59
CA ASP A 153 -3.30 1.31 8.15
C ASP A 153 -4.51 0.37 8.28
N VAL A 154 -4.31 -0.92 8.04
CA VAL A 154 -5.34 -1.96 8.19
C VAL A 154 -4.71 -3.20 8.79
N ILE A 155 -5.25 -3.68 9.91
CA ILE A 155 -4.77 -4.90 10.58
C ILE A 155 -5.88 -5.52 11.43
N ASN A 156 -5.87 -6.83 11.60
CA ASN A 156 -6.82 -7.53 12.47
C ASN A 156 -6.34 -7.65 13.92
N GLY A 157 -7.29 -7.84 14.85
CA GLY A 157 -7.00 -7.93 16.28
C GLY A 157 -5.95 -8.98 16.67
N PRO A 158 -6.01 -10.23 16.16
CA PRO A 158 -4.99 -11.24 16.45
C PRO A 158 -3.56 -10.81 16.12
N ALA A 159 -3.36 -10.14 14.98
CA ALA A 159 -2.03 -9.67 14.58
C ALA A 159 -1.54 -8.50 15.45
N VAL A 160 -2.42 -7.56 15.84
CA VAL A 160 -2.10 -6.48 16.79
C VAL A 160 -1.67 -7.07 18.13
N THR A 161 -2.44 -8.03 18.65
CA THR A 161 -2.13 -8.68 19.93
C THR A 161 -0.77 -9.39 19.86
N ALA A 162 -0.50 -10.11 18.77
CA ALA A 162 0.75 -10.83 18.60
C ALA A 162 1.96 -9.89 18.49
N LEU A 163 1.85 -8.76 17.76
CA LEU A 163 2.92 -7.74 17.70
C LEU A 163 3.16 -7.12 19.08
N ASN A 164 2.12 -6.74 19.79
CA ASN A 164 2.27 -6.18 21.14
C ASN A 164 2.97 -7.13 22.12
N GLN A 165 2.76 -8.45 21.98
CA GLN A 165 3.45 -9.47 22.80
C GLN A 165 4.96 -9.52 22.52
N THR A 166 5.43 -9.10 21.34
CA THR A 166 6.86 -8.97 21.02
C THR A 166 7.45 -7.62 21.46
N GLY A 167 6.62 -6.76 22.04
CA GLY A 167 7.01 -5.41 22.45
C GLY A 167 6.99 -4.38 21.30
N ILE A 168 6.40 -4.72 20.15
CA ILE A 168 6.18 -3.78 19.04
C ILE A 168 4.79 -3.16 19.19
N GLU A 169 4.75 -1.85 19.46
CA GLU A 169 3.53 -1.06 19.54
C GLU A 169 2.98 -0.76 18.13
N VAL A 170 1.71 -1.09 17.92
CA VAL A 170 1.01 -0.76 16.67
C VAL A 170 0.32 0.58 16.80
N VAL A 171 0.60 1.50 15.88
CA VAL A 171 -0.01 2.83 15.78
C VAL A 171 -0.88 2.88 14.52
N ASP A 172 -2.02 3.56 14.58
CA ASP A 172 -2.88 3.74 13.40
C ASP A 172 -2.21 4.67 12.37
N ALA A 173 -1.92 4.14 11.17
CA ALA A 173 -1.36 4.89 10.07
C ALA A 173 -2.37 5.72 9.29
N LYS A 174 -3.67 5.57 9.52
CA LYS A 174 -4.71 6.18 8.69
C LYS A 174 -4.57 7.70 8.63
N LEU A 175 -4.46 8.36 9.77
CA LEU A 175 -4.30 9.82 9.83
C LEU A 175 -3.03 10.28 9.09
N ILE A 176 -1.93 9.55 9.24
CA ILE A 176 -0.64 9.83 8.59
C ILE A 176 -0.80 9.80 7.07
N LEU A 177 -1.43 8.75 6.56
CA LEU A 177 -1.66 8.58 5.12
C LEU A 177 -2.68 9.60 4.57
N GLU A 178 -3.71 9.94 5.32
CA GLU A 178 -4.65 10.99 4.96
C GLU A 178 -3.93 12.34 4.84
N GLN A 179 -3.07 12.71 5.79
CA GLN A 179 -2.26 13.93 5.73
C GLN A 179 -1.26 13.93 4.57
N ALA A 180 -0.62 12.80 4.30
CA ALA A 180 0.25 12.66 3.13
C ALA A 180 -0.52 12.89 1.81
N ARG A 181 -1.79 12.47 1.74
CA ARG A 181 -2.65 12.51 0.54
C ARG A 181 -3.44 13.80 0.37
N VAL A 182 -3.40 14.73 1.31
CA VAL A 182 -4.12 16.02 1.22
C VAL A 182 -3.73 16.79 -0.04
N ILE A 183 -2.43 16.80 -0.37
CA ILE A 183 -1.97 17.43 -1.61
C ILE A 183 -1.93 16.36 -2.70
N LYS A 184 -2.82 16.51 -3.67
CA LYS A 184 -2.88 15.68 -4.87
C LYS A 184 -2.17 16.45 -5.99
N SER A 185 -0.90 16.21 -6.10
CA SER A 185 -0.09 16.73 -7.22
C SER A 185 -0.15 15.78 -8.41
#